data_9e4b97f8659c9ae0475aac6757d1c42f
#
_entry.id   9e4b97f8659c9ae0475aac6757d1c42f
#
_cell.length_a   1.000
_cell.length_b   1.000
_cell.length_c   1.000
_cell.angle_alpha   90.00
_cell.angle_beta   90.00
_cell.angle_gamma   90.00
#
_symmetry.space_group_name_H-M   'P 1'
#
loop_
_entity.id
_entity.type
_entity.pdbx_description
1 polymer ?
#
loop_
_entity_poly.entity_id
_entity_poly.type
_entity_poly.pdbx_seq_one_letter_code
_entity_poly.pdbx_strand_id
1 'polypeptide(L)'
;MALRCDLIIRDATLIDGTGAPRRRGDIGVKGDRIVAIGDLSAAAADREVMAGGRAVAPGFIDAHTHDDQVVLCGPACMLCKTSQGVTTVVTGNCGISLAPVPMAERPPAPLDGVCAPEWWIFDSFAAYAERLRTTPSSVNTLALIGHMSLRVGAMGRDTDRPATDGEAERMRRQLAQSLAEGAAGFSTGLFYPPSKHAPTDEVIAVAEALRGTGGLYVTHMRNEAEGVLDSIEETLQIGEAVGAPVVISHHKCAQPENHGRSVETLPRIARHAERYPVAFDVYPYTASSTSLAARKPRPDVPVQITFSGSHPEMAGRMLADIAEEWGVALEAAAERLMPAGGVFHNMAEEDVRRIMAHPLAMIGSDGGPLAKQPHPRLWGTFPRVLGRYSRELGLFSLEMAVHKMTGRTASVFGIADRGVLREGAFADLVMFDPETVRDRATFAEPRQVAEGILETWVNGQSVYTQSGGASDTPAGRLLRREAA
;
A
#
# COMPACT_ATOMS: atom_id res chain seq x y z
N MET A 1 31.15 -14.13 27.72
CA MET A 1 30.64 -15.23 26.88
C MET A 1 30.55 -14.71 25.44
N ALA A 2 30.91 -15.52 24.45
CA ALA A 2 30.74 -15.13 23.06
C ALA A 2 29.25 -14.92 22.76
N LEU A 3 28.91 -13.92 21.94
CA LEU A 3 27.54 -13.65 21.50
C LEU A 3 27.01 -14.86 20.73
N ARG A 4 25.81 -15.36 21.09
CA ARG A 4 25.12 -16.43 20.37
C ARG A 4 23.80 -15.91 19.82
N CYS A 5 23.63 -16.02 18.50
CA CYS A 5 22.47 -15.62 17.73
C CYS A 5 21.71 -16.84 17.23
N ASP A 6 20.47 -16.65 16.80
CA ASP A 6 19.71 -17.67 16.06
C ASP A 6 20.10 -17.60 14.57
N LEU A 7 20.33 -16.38 14.06
CA LEU A 7 20.78 -16.11 12.69
C LEU A 7 21.90 -15.07 12.70
N ILE A 8 22.95 -15.31 11.90
CA ILE A 8 23.92 -14.28 11.51
C ILE A 8 23.93 -14.17 9.99
N ILE A 9 23.75 -12.96 9.47
CA ILE A 9 23.97 -12.62 8.07
C ILE A 9 25.37 -12.00 7.98
N ARG A 10 26.29 -12.66 7.28
CA ARG A 10 27.71 -12.29 7.21
C ARG A 10 28.05 -11.59 5.90
N ASP A 11 29.07 -10.74 5.98
CA ASP A 11 29.69 -10.08 4.82
C ASP A 11 28.65 -9.33 3.95
N ALA A 12 27.75 -8.58 4.61
CA ALA A 12 26.70 -7.83 3.93
C ALA A 12 27.12 -6.38 3.63
N THR A 13 26.55 -5.82 2.57
CA THR A 13 26.47 -4.37 2.36
C THR A 13 25.20 -3.87 3.03
N LEU A 14 25.34 -3.22 4.18
CA LEU A 14 24.23 -2.77 5.01
C LEU A 14 23.69 -1.42 4.52
N ILE A 15 22.39 -1.36 4.21
CA ILE A 15 21.65 -0.13 3.91
C ILE A 15 20.63 0.04 5.02
N ASP A 16 20.87 0.98 5.93
CA ASP A 16 20.20 1.01 7.22
C ASP A 16 18.77 1.57 7.24
N GLY A 17 18.25 2.03 6.12
CA GLY A 17 16.90 2.58 6.01
C GLY A 17 16.78 4.06 6.39
N THR A 18 17.87 4.71 6.84
CA THR A 18 17.87 6.15 7.19
C THR A 18 18.16 7.07 6.01
N GLY A 19 18.66 6.52 4.91
CA GLY A 19 19.20 7.28 3.77
C GLY A 19 20.70 7.58 3.91
N ALA A 20 21.33 7.17 5.01
CA ALA A 20 22.78 7.28 5.21
C ALA A 20 23.56 6.36 4.26
N PRO A 21 24.84 6.67 3.95
CA PRO A 21 25.68 5.84 3.09
C PRO A 21 25.78 4.40 3.59
N ARG A 22 25.71 3.43 2.67
CA ARG A 22 25.88 2.00 2.97
C ARG A 22 27.26 1.69 3.57
N ARG A 23 27.35 0.64 4.38
CA ARG A 23 28.59 0.17 5.00
C ARG A 23 28.66 -1.36 4.99
N ARG A 24 29.87 -1.91 5.14
CA ARG A 24 30.06 -3.37 5.31
C ARG A 24 29.81 -3.76 6.75
N GLY A 25 29.32 -4.98 6.97
CA GLY A 25 29.12 -5.54 8.29
C GLY A 25 28.28 -6.79 8.30
N ASP A 26 28.17 -7.39 9.48
CA ASP A 26 27.32 -8.53 9.78
C ASP A 26 26.09 -8.06 10.55
N ILE A 27 25.01 -8.85 10.53
CA ILE A 27 23.81 -8.67 11.37
C ILE A 27 23.57 -9.94 12.16
N GLY A 28 23.48 -9.81 13.49
CA GLY A 28 23.10 -10.87 14.41
C GLY A 28 21.64 -10.72 14.85
N VAL A 29 20.86 -11.78 14.74
CA VAL A 29 19.43 -11.84 15.10
C VAL A 29 19.23 -12.88 16.21
N LYS A 30 18.43 -12.53 17.22
CA LYS A 30 17.98 -13.45 18.26
C LYS A 30 16.49 -13.26 18.50
N GLY A 31 15.72 -14.34 18.38
CA GLY A 31 14.27 -14.25 18.35
C GLY A 31 13.79 -13.38 17.19
N ASP A 32 13.06 -12.35 17.52
CA ASP A 32 12.52 -11.40 16.55
C ASP A 32 13.30 -10.07 16.46
N ARG A 33 14.49 -9.97 17.13
CA ARG A 33 15.24 -8.72 17.24
C ARG A 33 16.64 -8.81 16.64
N ILE A 34 17.09 -7.69 16.09
CA ILE A 34 18.50 -7.46 15.78
C ILE A 34 19.22 -7.21 17.10
N VAL A 35 20.20 -8.04 17.42
CA VAL A 35 20.94 -7.95 18.69
C VAL A 35 22.35 -7.42 18.55
N ALA A 36 22.92 -7.45 17.33
CA ALA A 36 24.23 -6.90 17.05
C ALA A 36 24.40 -6.55 15.57
N ILE A 37 25.16 -5.49 15.28
CA ILE A 37 25.53 -5.07 13.93
C ILE A 37 27.00 -4.65 13.91
N GLY A 38 27.79 -5.23 13.01
CA GLY A 38 29.23 -4.88 12.84
C GLY A 38 30.10 -6.09 12.56
N ASP A 39 31.27 -6.18 13.18
CA ASP A 39 32.13 -7.36 13.10
C ASP A 39 31.62 -8.41 14.10
N LEU A 40 31.03 -9.48 13.59
CA LEU A 40 30.54 -10.60 14.39
C LEU A 40 31.39 -11.86 14.19
N SER A 41 32.66 -11.74 13.74
CA SER A 41 33.57 -12.88 13.48
C SER A 41 33.74 -13.81 14.69
N ALA A 42 33.66 -13.28 15.92
CA ALA A 42 33.73 -14.03 17.15
C ALA A 42 32.38 -14.58 17.66
N ALA A 43 31.25 -14.23 16.99
CA ALA A 43 29.91 -14.67 17.36
C ALA A 43 29.58 -16.00 16.67
N ALA A 44 28.74 -16.81 17.33
CA ALA A 44 28.19 -18.05 16.77
C ALA A 44 26.67 -17.94 16.56
N ALA A 45 26.14 -18.67 15.58
CA ALA A 45 24.71 -18.74 15.32
C ALA A 45 24.25 -20.16 15.02
N ASP A 46 22.94 -20.41 15.18
CA ASP A 46 22.36 -21.68 14.78
C ASP A 46 22.22 -21.78 13.25
N ARG A 47 22.04 -20.61 12.57
CA ARG A 47 22.06 -20.47 11.12
C ARG A 47 22.98 -19.31 10.72
N GLU A 48 23.83 -19.55 9.72
CA GLU A 48 24.63 -18.50 9.09
C GLU A 48 24.25 -18.37 7.61
N VAL A 49 24.11 -17.11 7.14
CA VAL A 49 23.84 -16.77 5.75
C VAL A 49 24.95 -15.88 5.25
N MET A 50 25.65 -16.32 4.19
CA MET A 50 26.70 -15.54 3.56
C MET A 50 26.09 -14.58 2.52
N ALA A 51 26.08 -13.30 2.81
CA ALA A 51 25.60 -12.29 1.86
C ALA A 51 26.57 -12.12 0.68
N GLY A 52 27.87 -12.32 0.90
CA GLY A 52 28.89 -12.20 -0.15
C GLY A 52 28.91 -10.84 -0.81
N GLY A 53 28.77 -9.77 -0.03
CA GLY A 53 28.73 -8.40 -0.51
C GLY A 53 27.37 -7.87 -0.95
N ARG A 54 26.34 -8.72 -1.01
CA ARG A 54 24.98 -8.31 -1.38
C ARG A 54 24.37 -7.37 -0.35
N ALA A 55 23.37 -6.61 -0.79
CA ALA A 55 22.68 -5.64 0.07
C ALA A 55 21.77 -6.36 1.07
N VAL A 56 21.84 -5.91 2.33
CA VAL A 56 20.86 -6.23 3.37
C VAL A 56 20.28 -4.92 3.88
N ALA A 57 18.97 -4.83 3.86
CA ALA A 57 18.22 -3.65 4.27
C ALA A 57 17.09 -4.05 5.24
N PRO A 58 16.44 -3.08 5.91
CA PRO A 58 15.17 -3.33 6.56
C PRO A 58 14.16 -3.86 5.52
N GLY A 59 13.29 -4.77 5.91
CA GLY A 59 12.21 -5.22 5.07
C GLY A 59 11.31 -4.06 4.63
N PHE A 60 10.86 -4.09 3.39
CA PHE A 60 10.10 -2.98 2.81
C PHE A 60 8.70 -2.91 3.44
N ILE A 61 8.20 -1.69 3.56
CA ILE A 61 6.86 -1.36 4.07
C ILE A 61 6.05 -0.85 2.90
N ASP A 62 5.04 -1.59 2.49
CA ASP A 62 4.11 -1.18 1.45
C ASP A 62 3.09 -0.19 2.05
N ALA A 63 3.28 1.10 1.74
CA ALA A 63 2.49 2.20 2.30
C ALA A 63 1.02 2.17 1.87
N HIS A 64 0.69 1.44 0.80
CA HIS A 64 -0.64 1.45 0.23
C HIS A 64 -0.98 0.10 -0.41
N THR A 65 -1.92 -0.63 0.19
CA THR A 65 -2.38 -1.92 -0.34
C THR A 65 -3.89 -2.08 -0.25
N HIS A 66 -4.41 -3.04 -1.03
CA HIS A 66 -5.75 -3.59 -0.92
C HIS A 66 -5.68 -5.07 -0.55
N ASP A 67 -4.78 -5.40 0.35
CA ASP A 67 -4.53 -6.77 0.83
C ASP A 67 -5.46 -7.17 1.99
N ASP A 68 -6.52 -6.41 2.27
CA ASP A 68 -7.42 -6.56 3.42
C ASP A 68 -7.93 -7.99 3.64
N GLN A 69 -8.28 -8.67 2.55
CA GLN A 69 -8.65 -10.08 2.59
C GLN A 69 -7.41 -10.99 2.62
N VAL A 70 -6.38 -10.69 1.82
CA VAL A 70 -5.29 -11.64 1.54
C VAL A 70 -4.42 -11.88 2.77
N VAL A 71 -4.27 -10.88 3.63
CA VAL A 71 -3.59 -11.03 4.93
C VAL A 71 -4.30 -12.03 5.88
N LEU A 72 -5.56 -12.38 5.60
CA LEU A 72 -6.35 -13.34 6.37
C LEU A 72 -6.33 -14.75 5.78
N CYS A 73 -5.77 -14.93 4.56
CA CYS A 73 -5.78 -16.20 3.83
C CYS A 73 -4.59 -17.12 4.15
N GLY A 74 -3.72 -16.70 5.08
CA GLY A 74 -2.54 -17.44 5.49
C GLY A 74 -1.25 -17.02 4.76
N PRO A 75 -0.11 -17.60 5.19
CA PRO A 75 1.23 -17.13 4.79
C PRO A 75 1.50 -17.19 3.28
N ALA A 76 1.16 -18.29 2.62
CA ALA A 76 1.44 -18.51 1.19
C ALA A 76 0.77 -17.46 0.28
N CYS A 77 -0.35 -16.86 0.72
CA CYS A 77 -1.08 -15.86 -0.06
C CYS A 77 -0.30 -14.55 -0.26
N MET A 78 0.74 -14.32 0.54
CA MET A 78 1.56 -13.09 0.48
C MET A 78 2.80 -13.21 -0.41
N LEU A 79 2.93 -14.23 -1.25
CA LEU A 79 4.06 -14.40 -2.16
C LEU A 79 4.30 -13.14 -3.02
N CYS A 80 3.23 -12.47 -3.48
CA CYS A 80 3.35 -11.25 -4.25
C CYS A 80 4.03 -10.09 -3.48
N LYS A 81 4.06 -10.13 -2.16
CA LYS A 81 4.72 -9.15 -1.28
C LYS A 81 6.10 -9.63 -0.85
N THR A 82 6.17 -10.83 -0.26
CA THR A 82 7.43 -11.37 0.28
C THR A 82 8.50 -11.55 -0.77
N SER A 83 8.14 -11.92 -2.00
CA SER A 83 9.06 -12.03 -3.15
C SER A 83 9.62 -10.68 -3.65
N GLN A 84 9.08 -9.56 -3.18
CA GLN A 84 9.58 -8.22 -3.44
C GLN A 84 10.38 -7.65 -2.25
N GLY A 85 10.56 -8.41 -1.15
CA GLY A 85 11.19 -7.93 0.07
C GLY A 85 10.26 -7.17 1.01
N VAL A 86 8.95 -7.20 0.77
CA VAL A 86 7.95 -6.55 1.62
C VAL A 86 7.71 -7.39 2.87
N THR A 87 7.80 -6.76 4.02
CA THR A 87 7.62 -7.38 5.36
C THR A 87 6.44 -6.79 6.12
N THR A 88 5.94 -5.64 5.68
CA THR A 88 4.80 -4.95 6.31
C THR A 88 3.91 -4.34 5.24
N VAL A 89 2.60 -4.47 5.40
CA VAL A 89 1.59 -3.87 4.52
C VAL A 89 0.65 -2.97 5.31
N VAL A 90 0.24 -1.84 4.70
CA VAL A 90 -0.81 -0.98 5.22
C VAL A 90 -2.11 -1.29 4.49
N THR A 91 -3.13 -1.78 5.19
CA THR A 91 -4.46 -2.13 4.66
C THR A 91 -5.52 -1.10 5.05
N GLY A 92 -6.72 -1.23 4.53
CA GLY A 92 -7.80 -0.29 4.82
C GLY A 92 -7.70 1.03 4.06
N ASN A 93 -6.99 1.08 2.93
CA ASN A 93 -6.79 2.27 2.11
C ASN A 93 -8.02 2.63 1.26
N CYS A 94 -8.01 3.83 0.68
CA CYS A 94 -9.04 4.35 -0.25
C CYS A 94 -10.48 4.30 0.29
N GLY A 95 -10.64 4.34 1.60
CA GLY A 95 -11.95 4.27 2.25
C GLY A 95 -12.54 2.87 2.36
N ILE A 96 -11.77 1.82 2.09
CA ILE A 96 -12.23 0.43 2.11
C ILE A 96 -11.55 -0.34 3.23
N SER A 97 -12.31 -0.92 4.15
CA SER A 97 -11.82 -1.84 5.18
C SER A 97 -12.86 -2.92 5.47
N LEU A 98 -12.42 -4.14 5.78
CA LEU A 98 -13.33 -5.25 6.13
C LEU A 98 -14.04 -5.08 7.46
N ALA A 99 -13.44 -4.35 8.39
CA ALA A 99 -14.01 -4.01 9.68
C ALA A 99 -14.26 -2.49 9.77
N PRO A 100 -15.22 -2.01 10.58
CA PRO A 100 -16.09 -2.76 11.51
C PRO A 100 -17.51 -3.00 10.96
N VAL A 101 -17.68 -3.25 9.68
CA VAL A 101 -19.00 -3.29 9.04
C VAL A 101 -19.24 -4.64 8.35
N PRO A 102 -19.99 -5.56 8.97
CA PRO A 102 -20.42 -6.77 8.29
C PRO A 102 -21.49 -6.44 7.22
N MET A 103 -21.42 -7.10 6.07
CA MET A 103 -22.36 -6.91 4.98
C MET A 103 -22.98 -8.24 4.59
N ALA A 104 -24.30 -8.37 4.78
CA ALA A 104 -25.03 -9.59 4.46
C ALA A 104 -25.20 -9.80 2.94
N GLU A 105 -25.19 -8.70 2.17
CA GLU A 105 -25.29 -8.71 0.72
C GLU A 105 -23.93 -8.36 0.10
N ARG A 106 -23.79 -8.66 -1.21
CA ARG A 106 -22.62 -8.21 -1.98
C ARG A 106 -22.43 -6.70 -1.87
N PRO A 107 -21.26 -6.23 -1.41
CA PRO A 107 -20.98 -4.80 -1.32
C PRO A 107 -21.10 -4.10 -2.68
N PRO A 108 -21.37 -2.79 -2.69
CA PRO A 108 -21.31 -2.01 -3.93
C PRO A 108 -19.85 -1.86 -4.42
N ALA A 109 -19.67 -1.60 -5.72
CA ALA A 109 -18.36 -1.27 -6.27
C ALA A 109 -17.85 0.07 -5.65
N PRO A 110 -16.55 0.17 -5.35
CA PRO A 110 -15.45 -0.78 -5.62
C PRO A 110 -15.18 -1.79 -4.49
N LEU A 111 -15.95 -1.79 -3.40
CA LEU A 111 -15.71 -2.70 -2.25
C LEU A 111 -15.71 -4.17 -2.68
N ASP A 112 -16.62 -4.55 -3.59
CA ASP A 112 -16.74 -5.91 -4.12
C ASP A 112 -15.55 -6.37 -5.00
N GLY A 113 -14.68 -5.44 -5.41
CA GLY A 113 -13.45 -5.72 -6.14
C GLY A 113 -12.22 -5.87 -5.25
N VAL A 114 -12.32 -5.46 -3.98
CA VAL A 114 -11.22 -5.55 -3.00
C VAL A 114 -11.31 -6.80 -2.16
N CYS A 115 -12.53 -7.18 -1.74
CA CYS A 115 -12.77 -8.37 -0.93
C CYS A 115 -13.97 -9.16 -1.45
N ALA A 116 -13.87 -10.48 -1.43
CA ALA A 116 -14.97 -11.38 -1.78
C ALA A 116 -16.11 -11.27 -0.74
N PRO A 117 -17.38 -11.49 -1.14
CA PRO A 117 -18.54 -11.26 -0.28
C PRO A 117 -18.49 -11.96 1.08
N GLU A 118 -17.96 -13.17 1.15
CA GLU A 118 -17.86 -13.99 2.36
C GLU A 118 -16.88 -13.46 3.43
N TRP A 119 -16.08 -12.45 3.11
CA TRP A 119 -15.13 -11.86 4.05
C TRP A 119 -15.69 -10.62 4.78
N TRP A 120 -16.84 -10.11 4.39
CA TRP A 120 -17.50 -8.97 5.01
C TRP A 120 -18.29 -9.37 6.27
N ILE A 121 -17.58 -9.95 7.26
CA ILE A 121 -18.17 -10.59 8.45
C ILE A 121 -17.77 -9.92 9.77
N PHE A 122 -16.85 -8.95 9.76
CA PHE A 122 -16.30 -8.38 10.99
C PHE A 122 -17.15 -7.21 11.47
N ASP A 123 -17.78 -7.37 12.63
CA ASP A 123 -18.63 -6.37 13.28
C ASP A 123 -17.85 -5.36 14.14
N SER A 124 -16.55 -5.62 14.37
CA SER A 124 -15.64 -4.77 15.13
C SER A 124 -14.22 -4.91 14.59
N PHE A 125 -13.39 -3.89 14.85
CA PHE A 125 -11.97 -4.00 14.57
C PHE A 125 -11.30 -5.07 15.44
N ALA A 126 -11.76 -5.23 16.68
CA ALA A 126 -11.27 -6.27 17.59
C ALA A 126 -11.47 -7.68 17.01
N ALA A 127 -12.60 -7.96 16.34
CA ALA A 127 -12.84 -9.25 15.69
C ALA A 127 -11.87 -9.48 14.49
N TYR A 128 -11.61 -8.45 13.70
CA TYR A 128 -10.61 -8.49 12.62
C TYR A 128 -9.19 -8.70 13.17
N ALA A 129 -8.82 -7.98 14.21
CA ALA A 129 -7.55 -8.11 14.91
C ALA A 129 -7.33 -9.51 15.49
N GLU A 130 -8.35 -10.10 16.09
CA GLU A 130 -8.32 -11.47 16.60
C GLU A 130 -8.14 -12.50 15.47
N ARG A 131 -8.77 -12.29 14.31
CA ARG A 131 -8.56 -13.13 13.15
C ARG A 131 -7.11 -13.09 12.65
N LEU A 132 -6.50 -11.90 12.56
CA LEU A 132 -5.08 -11.74 12.22
C LEU A 132 -4.16 -12.40 13.24
N ARG A 133 -4.52 -12.40 14.53
CA ARG A 133 -3.74 -13.02 15.60
C ARG A 133 -3.83 -14.55 15.55
N THR A 134 -4.99 -15.10 15.24
CA THR A 134 -5.23 -16.56 15.24
C THR A 134 -4.87 -17.23 13.93
N THR A 135 -4.81 -16.47 12.84
CA THR A 135 -4.39 -16.94 11.51
C THR A 135 -3.40 -15.92 10.92
N PRO A 136 -2.18 -15.85 11.47
CA PRO A 136 -1.22 -14.84 11.03
C PRO A 136 -0.81 -15.02 9.57
N SER A 137 -0.60 -13.90 8.89
CA SER A 137 0.05 -13.82 7.59
C SER A 137 1.55 -14.06 7.69
N SER A 138 2.25 -14.13 6.57
CA SER A 138 3.71 -14.04 6.53
C SER A 138 4.26 -12.61 6.65
N VAL A 139 3.42 -11.57 6.54
CA VAL A 139 3.81 -10.16 6.67
C VAL A 139 3.08 -9.48 7.81
N ASN A 140 3.71 -8.45 8.39
CA ASN A 140 3.05 -7.58 9.38
C ASN A 140 1.97 -6.73 8.70
N THR A 141 0.92 -6.40 9.43
CA THR A 141 -0.22 -5.61 8.94
C THR A 141 -0.45 -4.41 9.85
N LEU A 142 -0.52 -3.21 9.28
CA LEU A 142 -1.06 -2.01 9.92
C LEU A 142 -2.39 -1.69 9.24
N ALA A 143 -3.48 -1.52 9.99
CA ALA A 143 -4.81 -1.42 9.40
C ALA A 143 -5.49 -0.07 9.70
N LEU A 144 -6.07 0.52 8.65
CA LEU A 144 -6.89 1.73 8.67
C LEU A 144 -8.38 1.36 8.64
N ILE A 145 -9.23 2.31 9.02
CA ILE A 145 -10.69 2.20 8.91
C ILE A 145 -11.19 3.01 7.72
N GLY A 146 -11.93 2.36 6.84
CA GLY A 146 -12.41 2.95 5.59
C GLY A 146 -13.74 3.69 5.72
N HIS A 147 -13.76 4.96 5.31
CA HIS A 147 -14.96 5.80 5.27
C HIS A 147 -16.09 5.19 4.42
N MET A 148 -15.73 4.66 3.25
CA MET A 148 -16.69 4.05 2.33
C MET A 148 -17.39 2.85 2.96
N SER A 149 -16.62 2.01 3.67
CA SER A 149 -17.18 0.89 4.43
C SER A 149 -18.14 1.38 5.52
N LEU A 150 -17.74 2.41 6.29
CA LEU A 150 -18.60 3.01 7.31
C LEU A 150 -19.87 3.60 6.71
N ARG A 151 -19.80 4.31 5.56
CA ARG A 151 -20.97 4.86 4.87
C ARG A 151 -21.94 3.78 4.43
N VAL A 152 -21.45 2.72 3.78
CA VAL A 152 -22.30 1.59 3.38
C VAL A 152 -22.94 0.92 4.59
N GLY A 153 -22.21 0.79 5.69
CA GLY A 153 -22.76 0.27 6.96
C GLY A 153 -23.83 1.15 7.59
N ALA A 154 -23.68 2.48 7.51
CA ALA A 154 -24.63 3.43 8.12
C ALA A 154 -25.84 3.73 7.23
N MET A 155 -25.66 3.72 5.89
CA MET A 155 -26.63 4.20 4.90
C MET A 155 -27.17 3.10 3.97
N GLY A 156 -26.59 1.89 4.04
CA GLY A 156 -26.90 0.81 3.11
C GLY A 156 -26.50 1.17 1.68
N ARG A 157 -27.44 1.03 0.73
CA ARG A 157 -27.21 1.39 -0.68
C ARG A 157 -27.56 2.84 -1.01
N ASP A 158 -28.11 3.61 -0.07
CA ASP A 158 -28.55 4.99 -0.27
C ASP A 158 -27.38 5.98 -0.06
N THR A 159 -26.28 5.78 -0.77
CA THR A 159 -25.03 6.54 -0.64
C THR A 159 -24.90 7.71 -1.62
N ASP A 160 -25.89 7.92 -2.50
CA ASP A 160 -25.89 8.98 -3.53
C ASP A 160 -26.35 10.35 -2.99
N ARG A 161 -26.26 10.55 -1.69
CA ARG A 161 -26.58 11.77 -0.95
C ARG A 161 -25.57 11.99 0.20
N PRO A 162 -25.50 13.20 0.78
CA PRO A 162 -24.85 13.40 2.08
C PRO A 162 -25.48 12.52 3.17
N ALA A 163 -24.66 12.13 4.14
CA ALA A 163 -25.15 11.48 5.35
C ALA A 163 -25.95 12.47 6.20
N THR A 164 -27.00 11.98 6.88
CA THR A 164 -27.65 12.74 7.95
C THR A 164 -26.74 12.83 9.16
N ASP A 165 -27.00 13.79 10.08
CA ASP A 165 -26.24 13.92 11.33
C ASP A 165 -26.21 12.60 12.14
N GLY A 166 -27.33 11.86 12.14
CA GLY A 166 -27.43 10.57 12.83
C GLY A 166 -26.58 9.47 12.17
N GLU A 167 -26.44 9.48 10.84
CA GLU A 167 -25.59 8.56 10.09
C GLU A 167 -24.09 8.91 10.28
N ALA A 168 -23.74 10.20 10.19
CA ALA A 168 -22.39 10.69 10.45
C ALA A 168 -21.95 10.36 11.90
N GLU A 169 -22.83 10.54 12.87
CA GLU A 169 -22.53 10.21 14.27
C GLU A 169 -22.37 8.69 14.49
N ARG A 170 -23.12 7.84 13.77
CA ARG A 170 -22.88 6.38 13.79
C ARG A 170 -21.50 6.03 13.27
N MET A 171 -21.11 6.59 12.10
CA MET A 171 -19.80 6.39 11.49
C MET A 171 -18.68 6.87 12.44
N ARG A 172 -18.82 8.05 13.03
CA ARG A 172 -17.87 8.62 13.99
C ARG A 172 -17.66 7.70 15.20
N ARG A 173 -18.73 7.16 15.77
CA ARG A 173 -18.64 6.22 16.91
C ARG A 173 -17.97 4.91 16.55
N GLN A 174 -18.27 4.34 15.39
CA GLN A 174 -17.60 3.12 14.90
C GLN A 174 -16.11 3.35 14.66
N LEU A 175 -15.75 4.50 14.10
CA LEU A 175 -14.34 4.90 13.91
C LEU A 175 -13.65 5.05 15.27
N ALA A 176 -14.25 5.78 16.23
CA ALA A 176 -13.67 5.99 17.56
C ALA A 176 -13.45 4.66 18.30
N GLN A 177 -14.39 3.73 18.23
CA GLN A 177 -14.25 2.40 18.80
C GLN A 177 -13.09 1.63 18.14
N SER A 178 -13.02 1.64 16.81
CA SER A 178 -11.96 0.94 16.07
C SER A 178 -10.56 1.49 16.38
N LEU A 179 -10.44 2.81 16.55
CA LEU A 179 -9.18 3.44 16.97
C LEU A 179 -8.78 3.00 18.39
N ALA A 180 -9.73 2.94 19.32
CA ALA A 180 -9.49 2.44 20.69
C ALA A 180 -9.08 0.94 20.67
N GLU A 181 -9.60 0.15 19.75
CA GLU A 181 -9.25 -1.27 19.53
C GLU A 181 -7.89 -1.45 18.84
N GLY A 182 -7.29 -0.39 18.27
CA GLY A 182 -5.93 -0.37 17.74
C GLY A 182 -5.78 -0.14 16.24
N ALA A 183 -6.83 0.34 15.57
CA ALA A 183 -6.72 0.82 14.20
C ALA A 183 -5.77 2.03 14.11
N ALA A 184 -4.99 2.13 13.03
CA ALA A 184 -3.94 3.14 12.87
C ALA A 184 -4.45 4.52 12.42
N GLY A 185 -5.69 4.60 11.95
CA GLY A 185 -6.25 5.83 11.43
C GLY A 185 -7.51 5.61 10.61
N PHE A 186 -7.86 6.63 9.85
CA PHE A 186 -9.05 6.72 9.03
C PHE A 186 -8.67 6.97 7.57
N SER A 187 -9.26 6.22 6.64
CA SER A 187 -9.04 6.42 5.22
C SER A 187 -10.30 6.85 4.48
N THR A 188 -10.15 7.67 3.44
CA THR A 188 -11.24 8.05 2.54
C THR A 188 -10.92 7.72 1.09
N GLY A 189 -11.98 7.58 0.27
CA GLY A 189 -11.90 7.43 -1.17
C GLY A 189 -13.01 8.26 -1.82
N LEU A 190 -12.86 9.59 -1.78
CA LEU A 190 -13.90 10.55 -2.16
C LEU A 190 -14.20 10.57 -3.67
N PHE A 191 -13.36 9.93 -4.46
CA PHE A 191 -13.57 9.70 -5.89
C PHE A 191 -14.68 8.68 -6.18
N TYR A 192 -14.87 7.69 -5.29
CA TYR A 192 -15.71 6.52 -5.56
C TYR A 192 -17.20 6.76 -5.27
N PRO A 193 -18.11 6.11 -6.05
CA PRO A 193 -19.55 6.31 -5.92
C PRO A 193 -20.09 6.30 -4.49
N PRO A 194 -19.73 5.33 -3.61
CA PRO A 194 -20.27 5.34 -2.24
C PRO A 194 -19.83 6.52 -1.37
N SER A 195 -18.79 7.27 -1.77
CA SER A 195 -18.25 8.41 -0.99
C SER A 195 -18.25 9.74 -1.75
N LYS A 196 -18.48 9.77 -3.06
CA LYS A 196 -18.35 11.00 -3.86
C LYS A 196 -19.34 12.10 -3.47
N HIS A 197 -20.48 11.72 -2.88
CA HIS A 197 -21.53 12.64 -2.42
C HIS A 197 -21.35 13.09 -0.97
N ALA A 198 -20.31 12.60 -0.27
CA ALA A 198 -19.94 13.09 1.04
C ALA A 198 -19.32 14.50 0.90
N PRO A 199 -19.95 15.57 1.46
CA PRO A 199 -19.31 16.88 1.51
C PRO A 199 -18.15 16.89 2.51
N THR A 200 -17.27 17.86 2.40
CA THR A 200 -16.11 18.02 3.28
C THR A 200 -16.50 18.03 4.76
N ASP A 201 -17.61 18.70 5.11
CA ASP A 201 -18.09 18.79 6.49
C ASP A 201 -18.52 17.42 7.05
N GLU A 202 -19.11 16.53 6.22
CA GLU A 202 -19.41 15.15 6.63
C GLU A 202 -18.12 14.39 6.97
N VAL A 203 -17.12 14.52 6.10
CA VAL A 203 -15.83 13.85 6.32
C VAL A 203 -15.17 14.35 7.60
N ILE A 204 -15.18 15.66 7.84
CA ILE A 204 -14.66 16.28 9.08
C ILE A 204 -15.44 15.74 10.30
N ALA A 205 -16.78 15.71 10.24
CA ALA A 205 -17.61 15.24 11.35
C ALA A 205 -17.28 13.79 11.73
N VAL A 206 -17.04 12.90 10.76
CA VAL A 206 -16.62 11.52 11.03
C VAL A 206 -15.18 11.47 11.53
N ALA A 207 -14.27 12.22 10.89
CA ALA A 207 -12.84 12.26 11.21
C ALA A 207 -12.55 12.90 12.58
N GLU A 208 -13.50 13.63 13.21
CA GLU A 208 -13.36 14.13 14.60
C GLU A 208 -12.98 13.01 15.59
N ALA A 209 -13.30 11.75 15.29
CA ALA A 209 -12.85 10.60 16.06
C ALA A 209 -11.31 10.45 16.12
N LEU A 210 -10.56 11.06 15.23
CA LEU A 210 -9.08 11.06 15.23
C LEU A 210 -8.49 12.03 16.26
N ARG A 211 -9.25 13.05 16.67
CA ARG A 211 -8.73 14.12 17.53
C ARG A 211 -8.12 13.58 18.82
N GLY A 212 -6.84 13.86 19.04
CA GLY A 212 -6.11 13.44 20.26
C GLY A 212 -5.74 11.97 20.32
N THR A 213 -6.04 11.16 19.29
CA THR A 213 -5.68 9.72 19.27
C THR A 213 -4.30 9.46 18.67
N GLY A 214 -3.70 10.42 17.95
CA GLY A 214 -2.51 10.24 17.16
C GLY A 214 -2.74 9.45 15.85
N GLY A 215 -3.97 9.10 15.52
CA GLY A 215 -4.33 8.39 14.28
C GLY A 215 -4.11 9.24 13.02
N LEU A 216 -3.93 8.58 11.87
CA LEU A 216 -3.70 9.21 10.56
C LEU A 216 -5.02 9.48 9.82
N TYR A 217 -5.04 10.54 9.03
CA TYR A 217 -5.98 10.73 7.93
C TYR A 217 -5.31 10.39 6.61
N VAL A 218 -5.78 9.35 5.91
CA VAL A 218 -5.21 8.84 4.65
C VAL A 218 -6.27 8.95 3.56
N THR A 219 -5.97 9.47 2.36
CA THR A 219 -7.03 9.75 1.39
C THR A 219 -6.65 9.48 -0.06
N HIS A 220 -7.48 8.69 -0.75
CA HIS A 220 -7.69 8.82 -2.19
C HIS A 220 -8.55 10.07 -2.41
N MET A 221 -7.94 11.10 -2.95
CA MET A 221 -8.56 12.43 -3.12
C MET A 221 -9.79 12.38 -4.03
N ARG A 222 -10.65 13.38 -3.91
CA ARG A 222 -11.89 13.50 -4.70
C ARG A 222 -11.65 13.57 -6.20
N ASN A 223 -10.60 14.26 -6.63
CA ASN A 223 -10.23 14.41 -8.03
C ASN A 223 -8.71 14.45 -8.16
N GLU A 224 -8.16 13.58 -8.99
CA GLU A 224 -6.72 13.47 -9.28
C GLU A 224 -6.39 13.97 -10.70
N ALA A 225 -7.35 14.63 -11.36
CA ALA A 225 -7.26 15.17 -12.71
C ALA A 225 -7.38 16.72 -12.68
N GLU A 226 -8.36 17.28 -13.37
CA GLU A 226 -8.55 18.74 -13.47
C GLU A 226 -8.70 19.44 -12.13
N GLY A 227 -9.37 18.82 -11.15
CA GLY A 227 -9.60 19.32 -9.80
C GLY A 227 -8.53 18.91 -8.78
N VAL A 228 -7.35 18.48 -9.20
CA VAL A 228 -6.32 17.94 -8.29
C VAL A 228 -5.86 18.96 -7.23
N LEU A 229 -5.76 20.24 -7.58
CA LEU A 229 -5.35 21.28 -6.63
C LEU A 229 -6.40 21.54 -5.55
N ASP A 230 -7.68 21.61 -5.94
CA ASP A 230 -8.79 21.77 -4.99
C ASP A 230 -8.91 20.55 -4.06
N SER A 231 -8.67 19.37 -4.60
CA SER A 231 -8.66 18.12 -3.81
C SER A 231 -7.51 18.04 -2.82
N ILE A 232 -6.35 18.62 -3.15
CA ILE A 232 -5.23 18.79 -2.20
C ILE A 232 -5.67 19.72 -1.07
N GLU A 233 -6.25 20.89 -1.38
CA GLU A 233 -6.73 21.82 -0.35
C GLU A 233 -7.80 21.19 0.55
N GLU A 234 -8.81 20.50 -0.03
CA GLU A 234 -9.81 19.75 0.73
C GLU A 234 -9.16 18.74 1.69
N THR A 235 -8.19 17.99 1.20
CA THR A 235 -7.46 16.99 1.99
C THR A 235 -6.73 17.61 3.19
N LEU A 236 -6.03 18.72 2.95
CA LEU A 236 -5.28 19.44 3.96
C LEU A 236 -6.23 20.08 4.99
N GLN A 237 -7.34 20.68 4.53
CA GLN A 237 -8.38 21.24 5.38
C GLN A 237 -8.97 20.20 6.34
N ILE A 238 -9.28 18.98 5.84
CA ILE A 238 -9.83 17.90 6.69
C ILE A 238 -8.81 17.51 7.77
N GLY A 239 -7.55 17.28 7.41
CA GLY A 239 -6.51 16.92 8.36
C GLY A 239 -6.32 17.98 9.45
N GLU A 240 -6.18 19.26 9.06
CA GLU A 240 -6.02 20.38 9.99
C GLU A 240 -7.23 20.54 10.92
N ALA A 241 -8.45 20.40 10.39
CA ALA A 241 -9.68 20.54 11.18
C ALA A 241 -9.74 19.55 12.35
N VAL A 242 -9.22 18.34 12.19
CA VAL A 242 -9.25 17.31 13.23
C VAL A 242 -7.91 17.10 13.94
N GLY A 243 -6.85 17.80 13.53
CA GLY A 243 -5.52 17.69 14.12
C GLY A 243 -4.81 16.36 13.82
N ALA A 244 -5.11 15.70 12.70
CA ALA A 244 -4.55 14.41 12.31
C ALA A 244 -3.50 14.55 11.22
N PRO A 245 -2.29 13.93 11.33
CA PRO A 245 -1.33 13.90 10.24
C PRO A 245 -1.96 13.33 8.96
N VAL A 246 -1.57 13.89 7.80
CA VAL A 246 -2.18 13.59 6.50
C VAL A 246 -1.27 12.72 5.64
N VAL A 247 -1.85 11.71 4.98
CA VAL A 247 -1.21 10.95 3.90
C VAL A 247 -2.09 11.04 2.66
N ILE A 248 -1.57 11.66 1.59
CA ILE A 248 -2.21 11.65 0.28
C ILE A 248 -1.86 10.32 -0.40
N SER A 249 -2.87 9.49 -0.64
CA SER A 249 -2.71 8.17 -1.28
C SER A 249 -2.30 8.31 -2.74
N HIS A 250 -1.34 7.47 -3.18
CA HIS A 250 -0.94 7.29 -4.58
C HIS A 250 -0.98 8.58 -5.41
N HIS A 251 -0.33 9.65 -4.90
CA HIS A 251 -0.38 10.97 -5.53
C HIS A 251 -0.02 10.92 -7.02
N LYS A 252 -0.86 11.49 -7.85
CA LYS A 252 -0.71 11.55 -9.31
C LYS A 252 -1.43 12.75 -9.93
N CYS A 253 -1.06 13.07 -11.17
CA CYS A 253 -1.80 13.94 -12.06
C CYS A 253 -2.36 13.08 -13.19
N ALA A 254 -3.63 12.71 -13.08
CA ALA A 254 -4.27 11.76 -13.99
C ALA A 254 -4.90 12.46 -15.19
N GLN A 255 -5.02 11.72 -16.29
CA GLN A 255 -5.55 12.14 -17.59
C GLN A 255 -4.57 13.02 -18.41
N PRO A 256 -4.52 12.84 -19.74
CA PRO A 256 -3.55 13.49 -20.61
C PRO A 256 -3.48 15.01 -20.48
N GLU A 257 -4.62 15.67 -20.30
CA GLU A 257 -4.72 17.13 -20.14
C GLU A 257 -4.11 17.67 -18.84
N ASN A 258 -3.83 16.80 -17.88
CA ASN A 258 -3.22 17.16 -16.59
C ASN A 258 -1.76 16.72 -16.47
N HIS A 259 -1.19 16.15 -17.51
CA HIS A 259 0.22 15.77 -17.51
C HIS A 259 1.12 17.00 -17.27
N GLY A 260 2.14 16.82 -16.44
CA GLY A 260 3.06 17.89 -16.05
C GLY A 260 2.64 18.69 -14.82
N ARG A 261 1.39 18.60 -14.35
CA ARG A 261 0.89 19.40 -13.21
C ARG A 261 1.50 19.06 -11.85
N SER A 262 2.36 18.04 -11.78
CA SER A 262 3.14 17.80 -10.55
C SER A 262 4.06 18.98 -10.19
N VAL A 263 4.37 19.87 -11.14
CA VAL A 263 5.09 21.14 -10.87
C VAL A 263 4.24 22.13 -10.05
N GLU A 264 2.90 21.97 -10.05
CA GLU A 264 1.98 22.80 -9.27
C GLU A 264 1.62 22.12 -7.94
N THR A 265 1.36 20.78 -7.97
CA THR A 265 0.89 20.03 -6.80
C THR A 265 1.96 19.89 -5.72
N LEU A 266 3.20 19.52 -6.11
CA LEU A 266 4.27 19.29 -5.15
C LEU A 266 4.68 20.51 -4.33
N PRO A 267 4.87 21.72 -4.91
CA PRO A 267 5.15 22.93 -4.11
C PRO A 267 4.02 23.29 -3.14
N ARG A 268 2.76 22.98 -3.49
CA ARG A 268 1.61 23.22 -2.62
C ARG A 268 1.64 22.29 -1.39
N ILE A 269 1.85 21.01 -1.62
CA ILE A 269 2.01 20.00 -0.55
C ILE A 269 3.24 20.34 0.32
N ALA A 270 4.38 20.67 -0.30
CA ALA A 270 5.62 20.98 0.41
C ALA A 270 5.47 22.21 1.33
N ARG A 271 4.86 23.29 0.84
CA ARG A 271 4.59 24.48 1.65
C ARG A 271 3.71 24.18 2.86
N HIS A 272 2.73 23.30 2.70
CA HIS A 272 1.89 22.88 3.82
C HIS A 272 2.69 22.04 4.82
N ALA A 273 3.54 21.16 4.33
CA ALA A 273 4.39 20.26 5.14
C ALA A 273 5.42 21.01 6.02
N GLU A 274 5.71 22.28 5.75
CA GLU A 274 6.56 23.14 6.61
C GLU A 274 5.92 23.41 7.99
N ARG A 275 4.60 23.33 8.08
CA ARG A 275 3.83 23.70 9.29
C ARG A 275 2.92 22.58 9.81
N TYR A 276 2.66 21.56 9.00
CA TYR A 276 1.72 20.50 9.33
C TYR A 276 2.21 19.14 8.80
N PRO A 277 2.06 18.04 9.56
CA PRO A 277 2.53 16.73 9.13
C PRO A 277 1.78 16.22 7.90
N VAL A 278 2.43 16.24 6.73
CA VAL A 278 1.90 15.73 5.46
C VAL A 278 2.94 14.85 4.78
N ALA A 279 2.48 13.73 4.23
CA ALA A 279 3.24 12.86 3.34
C ALA A 279 2.33 12.37 2.21
N PHE A 280 2.91 11.66 1.26
CA PHE A 280 2.14 10.97 0.21
C PHE A 280 2.86 9.70 -0.23
N ASP A 281 2.10 8.74 -0.76
CA ASP A 281 2.67 7.59 -1.43
C ASP A 281 2.52 7.68 -2.95
N VAL A 282 3.30 6.87 -3.66
CA VAL A 282 3.33 6.78 -5.12
C VAL A 282 3.78 5.40 -5.56
N TYR A 283 3.25 4.91 -6.68
CA TYR A 283 3.73 3.69 -7.33
C TYR A 283 4.53 4.01 -8.60
N PRO A 284 5.50 3.16 -9.00
CA PRO A 284 6.44 3.42 -10.09
C PRO A 284 5.88 3.02 -11.47
N TYR A 285 4.66 3.45 -11.80
CA TYR A 285 3.98 3.10 -13.06
C TYR A 285 3.18 4.28 -13.61
N THR A 286 3.00 4.31 -14.93
CA THR A 286 2.27 5.35 -15.66
C THR A 286 0.81 4.99 -15.93
N ALA A 287 0.30 3.95 -15.27
CA ALA A 287 -1.08 3.51 -15.39
C ALA A 287 -1.70 3.36 -14.00
N SER A 288 -2.96 3.72 -13.87
CA SER A 288 -3.77 3.47 -12.68
C SER A 288 -4.65 2.23 -12.87
N SER A 289 -5.18 1.67 -11.78
CA SER A 289 -6.14 0.56 -11.87
C SER A 289 -7.31 0.80 -10.92
N THR A 290 -8.53 0.71 -11.44
CA THR A 290 -9.76 0.92 -10.67
C THR A 290 -10.97 0.24 -11.33
N SER A 291 -12.13 0.30 -10.66
CA SER A 291 -13.41 -0.16 -11.21
C SER A 291 -13.85 0.67 -12.41
N LEU A 292 -14.38 0.02 -13.47
CA LEU A 292 -15.00 0.71 -14.60
C LEU A 292 -16.24 1.52 -14.19
N ALA A 293 -16.89 1.18 -13.07
CA ALA A 293 -18.01 1.97 -12.53
C ALA A 293 -17.57 3.34 -12.00
N ALA A 294 -16.32 3.45 -11.55
CA ALA A 294 -15.80 4.70 -10.98
C ALA A 294 -15.22 5.64 -12.05
N ARG A 295 -14.76 5.10 -13.18
CA ARG A 295 -14.12 5.90 -14.24
C ARG A 295 -14.64 5.51 -15.60
N LYS A 296 -15.26 6.47 -16.30
CA LYS A 296 -15.71 6.27 -17.68
C LYS A 296 -14.50 6.11 -18.62
N PRO A 297 -14.53 5.14 -19.54
CA PRO A 297 -13.48 5.00 -20.55
C PRO A 297 -13.49 6.20 -21.52
N ARG A 298 -12.31 6.51 -22.05
CA ARG A 298 -12.10 7.59 -23.03
C ARG A 298 -11.28 7.05 -24.20
N PRO A 299 -11.51 7.50 -25.44
CA PRO A 299 -10.76 7.04 -26.62
C PRO A 299 -9.26 7.33 -26.56
N ASP A 300 -8.85 8.41 -25.89
CA ASP A 300 -7.46 8.86 -25.74
C ASP A 300 -6.73 8.24 -24.53
N VAL A 301 -7.42 7.37 -23.77
CA VAL A 301 -6.85 6.66 -22.61
C VAL A 301 -7.03 5.15 -22.83
N PRO A 302 -5.99 4.42 -23.24
CA PRO A 302 -6.07 2.97 -23.38
C PRO A 302 -6.44 2.30 -22.05
N VAL A 303 -7.38 1.32 -22.12
CA VAL A 303 -7.87 0.58 -20.94
C VAL A 303 -7.71 -0.91 -21.17
N GLN A 304 -6.99 -1.60 -20.28
CA GLN A 304 -6.90 -3.05 -20.24
C GLN A 304 -7.80 -3.61 -19.14
N ILE A 305 -8.64 -4.61 -19.45
CA ILE A 305 -9.58 -5.21 -18.51
C ILE A 305 -8.83 -6.10 -17.51
N THR A 306 -9.02 -5.87 -16.20
CA THR A 306 -8.42 -6.68 -15.14
C THR A 306 -9.28 -7.86 -14.72
N PHE A 307 -10.59 -7.66 -14.71
CA PHE A 307 -11.61 -8.69 -14.51
C PHE A 307 -12.94 -8.21 -15.08
N SER A 308 -13.83 -9.14 -15.35
CA SER A 308 -15.24 -8.88 -15.64
C SER A 308 -16.09 -9.98 -15.01
N GLY A 309 -17.17 -9.60 -14.34
CA GLY A 309 -18.12 -10.53 -13.77
C GLY A 309 -19.03 -11.16 -14.83
N SER A 310 -19.38 -10.39 -15.87
CA SER A 310 -20.26 -10.86 -16.96
C SER A 310 -19.49 -11.61 -18.05
N HIS A 311 -18.22 -11.22 -18.30
CA HIS A 311 -17.37 -11.76 -19.36
C HIS A 311 -15.95 -12.05 -18.82
N PRO A 312 -15.76 -13.07 -17.96
CA PRO A 312 -14.47 -13.36 -17.33
C PRO A 312 -13.33 -13.67 -18.33
N GLU A 313 -13.65 -14.11 -19.54
CA GLU A 313 -12.73 -14.39 -20.64
C GLU A 313 -12.07 -13.13 -21.22
N MET A 314 -12.66 -11.97 -21.02
CA MET A 314 -12.15 -10.67 -21.51
C MET A 314 -11.03 -10.09 -20.65
N ALA A 315 -10.73 -10.69 -19.49
CA ALA A 315 -9.60 -10.24 -18.66
C ALA A 315 -8.27 -10.32 -19.41
N GLY A 316 -7.49 -9.25 -19.35
CA GLY A 316 -6.21 -9.09 -20.06
C GLY A 316 -6.32 -8.41 -21.43
N ARG A 317 -7.54 -8.29 -22.00
CA ARG A 317 -7.76 -7.67 -23.30
C ARG A 317 -7.90 -6.14 -23.18
N MET A 318 -7.60 -5.45 -24.27
CA MET A 318 -7.85 -4.02 -24.37
C MET A 318 -9.34 -3.76 -24.60
N LEU A 319 -9.91 -2.78 -23.92
CA LEU A 319 -11.33 -2.42 -24.07
C LEU A 319 -11.67 -1.98 -25.50
N ALA A 320 -10.74 -1.32 -26.20
CA ALA A 320 -10.93 -0.91 -27.58
C ALA A 320 -11.11 -2.12 -28.51
N ASP A 321 -10.28 -3.16 -28.35
CA ASP A 321 -10.38 -4.38 -29.18
C ASP A 321 -11.70 -5.14 -28.92
N ILE A 322 -12.16 -5.13 -27.66
CA ILE A 322 -13.46 -5.73 -27.28
C ILE A 322 -14.61 -4.96 -27.89
N ALA A 323 -14.56 -3.61 -27.86
CA ALA A 323 -15.58 -2.75 -28.43
C ALA A 323 -15.68 -2.92 -29.97
N GLU A 324 -14.53 -3.02 -30.65
CA GLU A 324 -14.45 -3.28 -32.08
C GLU A 324 -15.05 -4.66 -32.43
N GLU A 325 -14.64 -5.72 -31.72
CA GLU A 325 -15.16 -7.10 -31.92
C GLU A 325 -16.69 -7.16 -31.72
N TRP A 326 -17.21 -6.43 -30.73
CA TRP A 326 -18.65 -6.39 -30.45
C TRP A 326 -19.44 -5.41 -31.32
N GLY A 327 -18.76 -4.59 -32.12
CA GLY A 327 -19.37 -3.57 -32.99
C GLY A 327 -20.10 -2.49 -32.19
N VAL A 328 -19.58 -2.06 -31.04
CA VAL A 328 -20.22 -1.09 -30.14
C VAL A 328 -19.25 0.03 -29.72
N ALA A 329 -19.77 1.11 -29.16
CA ALA A 329 -18.95 2.17 -28.58
C ALA A 329 -18.21 1.67 -27.29
N LEU A 330 -17.11 2.34 -26.93
CA LEU A 330 -16.29 2.01 -25.73
C LEU A 330 -17.13 1.95 -24.46
N GLU A 331 -18.02 2.92 -24.25
CA GLU A 331 -18.90 3.00 -23.09
C GLU A 331 -19.86 1.80 -23.03
N ALA A 332 -20.44 1.43 -24.16
CA ALA A 332 -21.36 0.28 -24.25
C ALA A 332 -20.62 -1.04 -24.00
N ALA A 333 -19.38 -1.17 -24.47
CA ALA A 333 -18.54 -2.33 -24.16
C ALA A 333 -18.22 -2.39 -22.64
N ALA A 334 -17.84 -1.26 -22.04
CA ALA A 334 -17.60 -1.18 -20.61
C ALA A 334 -18.83 -1.55 -19.77
N GLU A 335 -20.02 -1.07 -20.14
CA GLU A 335 -21.28 -1.40 -19.48
C GLU A 335 -21.59 -2.90 -19.57
N ARG A 336 -21.39 -3.55 -20.72
CA ARG A 336 -21.60 -5.00 -20.89
C ARG A 336 -20.64 -5.85 -20.03
N LEU A 337 -19.44 -5.34 -19.75
CA LEU A 337 -18.44 -6.03 -18.93
C LEU A 337 -18.74 -5.97 -17.43
N MET A 338 -19.64 -5.08 -16.97
CA MET A 338 -19.88 -4.83 -15.55
C MET A 338 -20.40 -6.06 -14.77
N PRO A 339 -20.03 -6.23 -13.49
CA PRO A 339 -19.03 -5.46 -12.75
C PRO A 339 -17.61 -5.78 -13.28
N ALA A 340 -16.78 -4.74 -13.47
CA ALA A 340 -15.47 -4.92 -14.08
C ALA A 340 -14.45 -3.90 -13.56
N GLY A 341 -13.19 -4.25 -13.68
CA GLY A 341 -12.05 -3.38 -13.40
C GLY A 341 -11.15 -3.20 -14.61
N GLY A 342 -10.39 -2.12 -14.62
CA GLY A 342 -9.46 -1.81 -15.71
C GLY A 342 -8.18 -1.16 -15.25
N VAL A 343 -7.11 -1.36 -16.03
CA VAL A 343 -5.87 -0.59 -15.98
C VAL A 343 -6.01 0.54 -17.00
N PHE A 344 -5.89 1.77 -16.55
CA PHE A 344 -6.00 2.99 -17.35
C PHE A 344 -4.61 3.59 -17.56
N HIS A 345 -4.13 3.67 -18.81
CA HIS A 345 -2.85 4.25 -19.17
C HIS A 345 -2.97 5.79 -19.27
N ASN A 346 -3.06 6.45 -18.12
CA ASN A 346 -3.50 7.85 -17.99
C ASN A 346 -2.54 8.76 -17.23
N MET A 347 -1.27 8.37 -17.05
CA MET A 347 -0.29 9.14 -16.30
C MET A 347 0.98 9.34 -17.12
N ALA A 348 1.71 10.44 -16.88
CA ALA A 348 2.98 10.76 -17.50
C ALA A 348 4.17 10.26 -16.67
N GLU A 349 5.18 9.70 -17.32
CA GLU A 349 6.42 9.24 -16.68
C GLU A 349 7.17 10.37 -15.97
N GLU A 350 7.14 11.58 -16.54
CA GLU A 350 7.79 12.77 -15.93
C GLU A 350 7.16 13.15 -14.58
N ASP A 351 5.82 13.06 -14.47
CA ASP A 351 5.13 13.30 -13.21
C ASP A 351 5.46 12.20 -12.21
N VAL A 352 5.42 10.93 -12.61
CA VAL A 352 5.79 9.80 -11.75
C VAL A 352 7.20 9.98 -11.19
N ARG A 353 8.18 10.35 -12.03
CA ARG A 353 9.56 10.61 -11.59
C ARG A 353 9.65 11.78 -10.62
N ARG A 354 9.01 12.91 -10.94
CA ARG A 354 9.05 14.11 -10.09
C ARG A 354 8.40 13.87 -8.74
N ILE A 355 7.25 13.20 -8.71
CA ILE A 355 6.55 12.83 -7.48
C ILE A 355 7.39 11.86 -6.65
N MET A 356 7.94 10.79 -7.27
CA MET A 356 8.74 9.79 -6.58
C MET A 356 10.07 10.36 -6.03
N ALA A 357 10.69 11.30 -6.72
CA ALA A 357 11.92 11.96 -6.27
C ALA A 357 11.69 12.87 -5.05
N HIS A 358 10.47 13.35 -4.82
CA HIS A 358 10.18 14.32 -3.77
C HIS A 358 10.47 13.74 -2.36
N PRO A 359 11.05 14.55 -1.41
CA PRO A 359 11.39 14.06 -0.06
C PRO A 359 10.21 13.50 0.74
N LEU A 360 9.00 14.02 0.53
CA LEU A 360 7.79 13.57 1.22
C LEU A 360 7.21 12.25 0.68
N ALA A 361 7.73 11.74 -0.45
CA ALA A 361 7.23 10.53 -1.08
C ALA A 361 7.61 9.27 -0.30
N MET A 362 6.64 8.39 -0.16
CA MET A 362 6.77 6.98 0.21
C MET A 362 6.42 6.10 -0.99
N ILE A 363 6.76 4.81 -0.92
CA ILE A 363 6.38 3.85 -1.96
C ILE A 363 5.21 3.01 -1.46
N GLY A 364 4.14 3.00 -2.24
CA GLY A 364 2.99 2.12 -2.08
C GLY A 364 2.72 1.35 -3.36
N SER A 365 2.27 0.09 -3.28
CA SER A 365 1.98 -0.69 -4.49
C SER A 365 0.60 -0.37 -5.08
N ASP A 366 -0.35 0.00 -4.24
CA ASP A 366 -1.76 0.14 -4.60
C ASP A 366 -2.28 -1.13 -5.33
N GLY A 367 -1.75 -2.30 -4.91
CA GLY A 367 -2.02 -3.59 -5.53
C GLY A 367 -3.39 -4.13 -5.17
N GLY A 368 -4.14 -4.63 -6.17
CA GLY A 368 -5.42 -5.33 -5.98
C GLY A 368 -5.25 -6.83 -6.26
N PRO A 369 -5.17 -7.69 -5.24
CA PRO A 369 -4.77 -9.09 -5.39
C PRO A 369 -5.83 -9.99 -6.01
N LEU A 370 -7.11 -9.62 -5.97
CA LEU A 370 -8.23 -10.47 -6.41
C LEU A 370 -8.46 -10.46 -7.92
N ALA A 371 -7.96 -9.47 -8.64
CA ALA A 371 -8.14 -9.39 -10.09
C ALA A 371 -7.51 -10.60 -10.81
N LYS A 372 -8.21 -11.14 -11.83
CA LYS A 372 -7.70 -12.25 -12.64
C LYS A 372 -6.42 -11.84 -13.40
N GLN A 373 -6.41 -10.63 -13.93
CA GLN A 373 -5.28 -9.99 -14.60
C GLN A 373 -4.93 -8.69 -13.86
N PRO A 374 -4.22 -8.76 -12.70
CA PRO A 374 -3.95 -7.58 -11.90
C PRO A 374 -3.00 -6.61 -12.61
N HIS A 375 -2.96 -5.37 -12.15
CA HIS A 375 -1.92 -4.43 -12.54
C HIS A 375 -0.54 -4.97 -12.09
N PRO A 376 0.53 -4.87 -12.92
CA PRO A 376 1.87 -5.39 -12.57
C PRO A 376 2.46 -4.79 -11.28
N ARG A 377 1.95 -3.65 -10.80
CA ARG A 377 2.37 -3.02 -9.54
C ARG A 377 2.21 -3.94 -8.32
N LEU A 378 1.28 -4.90 -8.36
CA LEU A 378 1.10 -5.89 -7.30
C LEU A 378 2.36 -6.75 -7.06
N TRP A 379 3.11 -7.06 -8.14
CA TRP A 379 4.24 -7.99 -8.11
C TRP A 379 5.60 -7.32 -8.37
N GLY A 380 5.63 -6.05 -8.81
CA GLY A 380 6.84 -5.43 -9.32
C GLY A 380 7.21 -4.08 -8.70
N THR A 381 6.41 -3.50 -7.83
CA THR A 381 6.61 -2.12 -7.35
C THR A 381 8.00 -1.90 -6.72
N PHE A 382 8.37 -2.68 -5.72
CA PHE A 382 9.60 -2.47 -4.95
C PHE A 382 10.87 -2.78 -5.76
N PRO A 383 10.96 -3.92 -6.47
CA PRO A 383 12.10 -4.20 -7.35
C PRO A 383 12.23 -3.19 -8.49
N ARG A 384 11.11 -2.65 -9.01
CA ARG A 384 11.13 -1.61 -10.05
C ARG A 384 11.73 -0.30 -9.53
N VAL A 385 11.44 0.08 -8.29
CA VAL A 385 12.07 1.26 -7.65
C VAL A 385 13.58 1.06 -7.55
N LEU A 386 14.05 -0.11 -7.11
CA LEU A 386 15.48 -0.42 -6.98
C LEU A 386 16.17 -0.53 -8.34
N GLY A 387 15.63 -1.34 -9.25
CA GLY A 387 16.23 -1.62 -10.55
C GLY A 387 16.12 -0.45 -11.52
N ARG A 388 14.89 -0.09 -11.90
CA ARG A 388 14.65 0.92 -12.93
C ARG A 388 14.94 2.34 -12.44
N TYR A 389 14.32 2.77 -11.32
CA TYR A 389 14.40 4.18 -10.94
C TYR A 389 15.70 4.55 -10.21
N SER A 390 16.22 3.68 -9.35
CA SER A 390 17.49 3.94 -8.70
C SER A 390 18.69 3.57 -9.60
N ARG A 391 18.85 2.29 -9.97
CA ARG A 391 20.03 1.83 -10.70
C ARG A 391 20.11 2.35 -12.15
N GLU A 392 19.04 2.15 -12.96
CA GLU A 392 19.11 2.43 -14.39
C GLU A 392 18.93 3.92 -14.72
N LEU A 393 17.97 4.58 -14.06
CA LEU A 393 17.65 5.98 -14.31
C LEU A 393 18.41 6.96 -13.39
N GLY A 394 19.01 6.48 -12.30
CA GLY A 394 19.71 7.32 -11.33
C GLY A 394 18.85 8.42 -10.71
N LEU A 395 17.54 8.17 -10.58
CA LEU A 395 16.60 9.18 -10.07
C LEU A 395 16.93 9.57 -8.62
N PHE A 396 17.42 8.62 -7.85
CA PHE A 396 17.93 8.77 -6.48
C PHE A 396 18.89 7.62 -6.16
N SER A 397 19.71 7.78 -5.11
CA SER A 397 20.63 6.72 -4.66
C SER A 397 19.87 5.49 -4.17
N LEU A 398 20.55 4.36 -4.10
CA LEU A 398 19.99 3.12 -3.57
C LEU A 398 19.57 3.27 -2.10
N GLU A 399 20.34 4.01 -1.31
CA GLU A 399 20.03 4.34 0.08
C GLU A 399 18.73 5.14 0.20
N MET A 400 18.53 6.12 -0.69
CA MET A 400 17.30 6.89 -0.71
C MET A 400 16.11 6.05 -1.19
N ALA A 401 16.29 5.14 -2.16
CA ALA A 401 15.26 4.18 -2.56
C ALA A 401 14.81 3.33 -1.38
N VAL A 402 15.75 2.74 -0.66
CA VAL A 402 15.47 1.94 0.55
C VAL A 402 14.81 2.80 1.62
N HIS A 403 15.31 4.02 1.89
CA HIS A 403 14.71 4.93 2.88
C HIS A 403 13.21 5.20 2.61
N LYS A 404 12.85 5.49 1.36
CA LYS A 404 11.44 5.74 0.95
C LYS A 404 10.53 4.53 1.14
N MET A 405 11.09 3.33 1.05
CA MET A 405 10.38 2.05 1.22
C MET A 405 10.43 1.50 2.66
N THR A 406 11.18 2.13 3.57
CA THR A 406 11.42 1.62 4.92
C THR A 406 11.32 2.71 5.98
N GLY A 407 12.42 3.37 6.36
CA GLY A 407 12.48 4.33 7.47
C GLY A 407 11.53 5.51 7.31
N ARG A 408 11.38 6.06 6.08
CA ARG A 408 10.42 7.13 5.80
C ARG A 408 8.98 6.66 6.05
N THR A 409 8.61 5.51 5.50
CA THR A 409 7.28 4.94 5.65
C THR A 409 7.00 4.57 7.11
N ALA A 410 7.95 3.94 7.80
CA ALA A 410 7.81 3.61 9.23
C ALA A 410 7.58 4.88 10.07
N SER A 411 8.33 5.95 9.82
CA SER A 411 8.18 7.22 10.54
C SER A 411 6.80 7.85 10.32
N VAL A 412 6.31 7.91 9.08
CA VAL A 412 5.00 8.50 8.77
C VAL A 412 3.86 7.71 9.40
N PHE A 413 3.93 6.37 9.29
CA PHE A 413 2.89 5.49 9.83
C PHE A 413 3.05 5.21 11.33
N GLY A 414 4.09 5.72 12.00
CA GLY A 414 4.35 5.49 13.42
C GLY A 414 4.59 4.02 13.75
N ILE A 415 5.34 3.32 12.90
CA ILE A 415 5.67 1.90 13.07
C ILE A 415 6.98 1.82 13.87
N ALA A 416 6.87 1.57 15.17
CA ALA A 416 8.00 1.57 16.06
C ALA A 416 8.97 0.40 15.82
N ASP A 417 10.26 0.65 16.00
CA ASP A 417 11.35 -0.32 15.92
C ASP A 417 11.42 -1.12 14.60
N ARG A 418 10.86 -0.60 13.50
CA ARG A 418 10.91 -1.19 12.16
C ARG A 418 11.36 -0.18 11.11
N GLY A 419 11.72 -0.66 9.93
CA GLY A 419 12.16 0.18 8.82
C GLY A 419 13.58 0.73 8.95
N VAL A 420 14.33 0.34 9.99
CA VAL A 420 15.74 0.73 10.19
C VAL A 420 16.56 -0.44 10.72
N LEU A 421 17.84 -0.53 10.30
CA LEU A 421 18.80 -1.48 10.86
C LEU A 421 19.49 -0.84 12.07
N ARG A 422 19.03 -1.20 13.25
CA ARG A 422 19.70 -0.86 14.52
C ARG A 422 19.52 -1.98 15.55
N GLU A 423 20.40 -2.06 16.49
CA GLU A 423 20.25 -2.97 17.64
C GLU A 423 18.94 -2.65 18.39
N GLY A 424 18.23 -3.69 18.78
CA GLY A 424 16.92 -3.61 19.40
C GLY A 424 15.75 -3.50 18.40
N ALA A 425 15.95 -3.17 17.12
CA ALA A 425 14.90 -3.18 16.11
C ALA A 425 14.41 -4.60 15.81
N PHE A 426 13.17 -4.72 15.34
CA PHE A 426 12.65 -5.99 14.84
C PHE A 426 13.45 -6.46 13.61
N ALA A 427 13.69 -7.75 13.55
CA ALA A 427 14.42 -8.39 12.44
C ALA A 427 13.47 -8.63 11.24
N ASP A 428 12.93 -7.53 10.69
CA ASP A 428 12.30 -7.48 9.38
C ASP A 428 13.38 -7.08 8.39
N LEU A 429 13.82 -8.02 7.56
CA LEU A 429 15.01 -7.86 6.73
C LEU A 429 14.74 -8.33 5.31
N VAL A 430 15.43 -7.71 4.36
CA VAL A 430 15.52 -8.18 2.97
C VAL A 430 16.98 -8.24 2.54
N MET A 431 17.36 -9.34 1.92
CA MET A 431 18.63 -9.49 1.21
C MET A 431 18.38 -9.49 -0.29
N PHE A 432 19.07 -8.64 -1.02
CA PHE A 432 18.93 -8.53 -2.47
C PHE A 432 20.25 -8.23 -3.16
N ASP A 433 20.33 -8.55 -4.43
CA ASP A 433 21.46 -8.21 -5.28
C ASP A 433 21.20 -6.88 -5.99
N PRO A 434 21.89 -5.79 -5.65
CA PRO A 434 21.66 -4.47 -6.23
C PRO A 434 21.96 -4.39 -7.73
N GLU A 435 22.80 -5.29 -8.26
CA GLU A 435 23.17 -5.32 -9.67
C GLU A 435 22.11 -6.01 -10.55
N THR A 436 21.34 -6.95 -9.97
CA THR A 436 20.40 -7.78 -10.74
C THR A 436 18.94 -7.54 -10.38
N VAL A 437 18.65 -6.88 -9.24
CA VAL A 437 17.27 -6.65 -8.79
C VAL A 437 16.46 -5.89 -9.83
N ARG A 438 15.31 -6.48 -10.21
CA ARG A 438 14.36 -5.90 -11.17
C ARG A 438 12.99 -6.54 -11.08
N ASP A 439 11.97 -5.79 -11.53
CA ASP A 439 10.64 -6.32 -11.75
C ASP A 439 10.60 -7.20 -13.01
N ARG A 440 9.80 -8.25 -12.96
CA ARG A 440 9.50 -9.14 -14.10
C ARG A 440 8.05 -9.00 -14.54
N ALA A 441 7.20 -8.48 -13.65
CA ALA A 441 5.79 -8.29 -13.90
C ALA A 441 5.55 -7.26 -15.01
N THR A 442 4.74 -7.64 -16.00
CA THR A 442 4.33 -6.79 -17.13
C THR A 442 2.80 -6.70 -17.18
N PHE A 443 2.26 -5.80 -17.99
CA PHE A 443 0.81 -5.73 -18.21
C PHE A 443 0.25 -6.99 -18.89
N ALA A 444 1.04 -7.67 -19.71
CA ALA A 444 0.68 -8.95 -20.34
C ALA A 444 0.79 -10.12 -19.36
N GLU A 445 1.84 -10.15 -18.55
CA GLU A 445 2.15 -11.20 -17.58
C GLU A 445 2.41 -10.60 -16.19
N PRO A 446 1.35 -10.20 -15.46
CA PRO A 446 1.50 -9.41 -14.24
C PRO A 446 1.91 -10.22 -13.01
N ARG A 447 1.76 -11.55 -13.02
CA ARG A 447 2.04 -12.43 -11.88
C ARG A 447 3.41 -13.09 -12.01
N GLN A 448 4.46 -12.27 -11.99
CA GLN A 448 5.84 -12.76 -12.05
C GLN A 448 6.63 -12.33 -10.83
N VAL A 449 7.30 -13.29 -10.22
CA VAL A 449 8.22 -13.06 -9.10
C VAL A 449 9.39 -12.19 -9.57
N ALA A 450 9.80 -11.26 -8.74
CA ALA A 450 10.92 -10.38 -8.99
C ALA A 450 12.26 -11.15 -9.09
N GLU A 451 13.20 -10.61 -9.84
CA GLU A 451 14.57 -11.10 -9.88
C GLU A 451 15.44 -10.33 -8.88
N GLY A 452 16.43 -11.00 -8.29
CA GLY A 452 17.43 -10.38 -7.43
C GLY A 452 17.01 -10.14 -5.98
N ILE A 453 15.77 -10.50 -5.57
CA ILE A 453 15.41 -10.62 -4.16
C ILE A 453 15.79 -12.03 -3.70
N LEU A 454 16.72 -12.13 -2.77
CA LEU A 454 17.33 -13.41 -2.40
C LEU A 454 16.66 -14.08 -1.21
N GLU A 455 16.41 -13.31 -0.16
CA GLU A 455 15.70 -13.79 1.03
C GLU A 455 15.00 -12.64 1.75
N THR A 456 13.84 -12.93 2.34
CA THR A 456 13.03 -11.99 3.14
C THR A 456 12.73 -12.61 4.49
N TRP A 457 12.99 -11.87 5.57
CA TRP A 457 12.68 -12.28 6.95
C TRP A 457 11.67 -11.31 7.56
N VAL A 458 10.69 -11.87 8.28
CA VAL A 458 9.70 -11.12 9.05
C VAL A 458 9.81 -11.58 10.51
N ASN A 459 10.01 -10.63 11.43
CA ASN A 459 10.19 -10.93 12.85
C ASN A 459 11.24 -12.04 13.10
N GLY A 460 12.34 -12.01 12.34
CA GLY A 460 13.44 -12.98 12.43
C GLY A 460 13.21 -14.31 11.73
N GLN A 461 12.02 -14.55 11.16
CA GLN A 461 11.66 -15.78 10.46
C GLN A 461 11.79 -15.62 8.95
N SER A 462 12.44 -16.57 8.27
CA SER A 462 12.52 -16.59 6.80
C SER A 462 11.14 -16.91 6.21
N VAL A 463 10.59 -15.97 5.44
CA VAL A 463 9.25 -16.09 4.80
C VAL A 463 9.31 -16.25 3.29
N TYR A 464 10.45 -15.95 2.68
CA TYR A 464 10.70 -16.13 1.26
C TYR A 464 12.20 -16.37 1.00
N THR A 465 12.49 -17.29 0.11
CA THR A 465 13.82 -17.45 -0.50
C THR A 465 13.68 -17.55 -2.03
N GLN A 466 14.66 -17.03 -2.77
CA GLN A 466 14.64 -17.09 -4.24
C GLN A 466 14.56 -18.53 -4.77
N SER A 467 15.19 -19.49 -4.09
CA SER A 467 15.20 -20.91 -4.50
C SER A 467 14.01 -21.71 -4.02
N GLY A 468 13.44 -21.35 -2.85
CA GLY A 468 12.36 -22.12 -2.20
C GLY A 468 10.97 -21.47 -2.34
N GLY A 469 10.88 -20.23 -2.82
CA GLY A 469 9.62 -19.49 -2.87
C GLY A 469 9.15 -18.99 -1.50
N ALA A 470 7.83 -18.80 -1.35
CA ALA A 470 7.23 -18.45 -0.06
C ALA A 470 7.21 -19.65 0.89
N SER A 471 7.46 -19.39 2.16
CA SER A 471 7.26 -20.38 3.22
C SER A 471 5.84 -20.28 3.80
N ASP A 472 5.39 -21.37 4.46
CA ASP A 472 4.13 -21.39 5.20
C ASP A 472 4.28 -20.83 6.63
N THR A 473 5.36 -20.07 6.89
CA THR A 473 5.65 -19.53 8.22
C THR A 473 4.72 -18.35 8.54
N PRO A 474 3.89 -18.44 9.59
CA PRO A 474 2.97 -17.37 10.00
C PRO A 474 3.71 -16.33 10.86
N ALA A 475 4.64 -15.61 10.24
CA ALA A 475 5.56 -14.70 10.94
C ALA A 475 4.98 -13.31 11.22
N GLY A 476 3.93 -12.91 10.50
CA GLY A 476 3.36 -11.57 10.56
C GLY A 476 2.60 -11.27 11.86
N ARG A 477 2.47 -9.98 12.18
CA ARG A 477 1.76 -9.46 13.34
C ARG A 477 0.87 -8.28 12.94
N LEU A 478 -0.26 -8.11 13.63
CA LEU A 478 -0.98 -6.85 13.59
C LEU A 478 -0.16 -5.82 14.37
N LEU A 479 0.18 -4.72 13.69
CA LEU A 479 0.91 -3.62 14.29
C LEU A 479 -0.07 -2.55 14.80
N ARG A 480 0.39 -1.78 15.78
CA ARG A 480 -0.27 -0.57 16.25
C ARG A 480 0.58 0.63 15.90
N ARG A 481 -0.08 1.73 15.59
CA ARG A 481 0.59 3.01 15.43
C ARG A 481 1.01 3.53 16.80
N GLU A 482 2.25 3.98 16.92
CA GLU A 482 2.68 4.80 18.06
C GLU A 482 2.60 6.27 17.64
N ALA A 483 1.91 7.08 18.41
CA ALA A 483 1.91 8.53 18.22
C ALA A 483 3.32 9.06 18.44
N ALA A 484 3.76 9.95 17.54
CA ALA A 484 5.08 10.59 17.62
C ALA A 484 5.13 11.60 18.79
#